data_b235ddd31fd3c66c25e662934a83fd91
#
_entry.id   b235ddd31fd3c66c25e662934a83fd91
#
_cell.length_a   1.000
_cell.length_b   1.000
_cell.length_c   1.000
_cell.angle_alpha   90.00
_cell.angle_beta   90.00
_cell.angle_gamma   90.00
#
_symmetry.space_group_name_H-M   'P 1'
#
loop_
_entity.id
_entity.type
_entity.pdbx_description
1 polymer ?
#
loop_
_entity_poly.entity_id
_entity_poly.type
_entity_poly.pdbx_seq_one_letter_code
_entity_poly.pdbx_strand_id
1 'polypeptide(L)'
;QMEKLQSHLESYDYYEADSILLHIIDRMGISSGLLDMPLNRLSGGQKSQIAFGRVLYSKSDILLLDEPTNHLDAAAREFVIEFLKGYQGMVLIISHDVSFLNQIVNKILFIHKATHKISVYEGNYDTYKKKYALEQRLREQAIAQEEKEIRELEEFVRRANQASRTNHALKRMGQERALRLEKKRSMKQTRDRIYKRVKMDLRPMREGGGIPLEVKHLSFHYPNQSLLYRDLSFQIHEKERFLIVGENGAGKSTLLKLIMGIHSPDTGSIHVHPKTDVAYYAQELEQIDLQKTILENAWTDGYTEKQLRSVLSNFLFYADDIHKKAEILSPGEKARIALCKVLLQRANLLILDEPTNHLDPETQSIIGGNFHLFEGTIMVVSHNPWFVEQIGVNRVLILPSGRIVDYSRELLEYYYGLNSEEEL
;
A
#
# COMPACT_ATOMS: atom_id res chain seq x y z
N GLN A 1 31.12 -18.06 -43.98
CA GLN A 1 30.11 -17.01 -43.65
C GLN A 1 28.77 -17.61 -43.19
N MET A 2 28.30 -18.68 -43.86
CA MET A 2 27.05 -19.38 -43.47
C MET A 2 27.17 -20.04 -42.11
N GLU A 3 28.27 -20.75 -41.79
CA GLU A 3 28.47 -21.37 -40.46
C GLU A 3 28.54 -20.35 -39.33
N LYS A 4 29.13 -19.16 -39.54
CA LYS A 4 29.16 -18.08 -38.57
C LYS A 4 27.77 -17.46 -38.35
N LEU A 5 26.95 -17.36 -39.39
CA LEU A 5 25.55 -16.92 -39.28
C LEU A 5 24.70 -17.97 -38.59
N GLN A 6 24.94 -19.23 -38.87
CA GLN A 6 24.20 -20.33 -38.24
C GLN A 6 24.51 -20.47 -36.74
N SER A 7 25.80 -20.40 -36.36
CA SER A 7 26.21 -20.37 -34.97
C SER A 7 25.72 -19.12 -34.23
N HIS A 8 25.55 -18.01 -34.93
CA HIS A 8 24.97 -16.78 -34.35
C HIS A 8 23.46 -16.92 -34.10
N LEU A 9 22.74 -17.54 -35.06
CA LEU A 9 21.31 -17.85 -34.91
C LEU A 9 21.05 -18.86 -33.77
N GLU A 10 21.90 -19.90 -33.67
CA GLU A 10 21.84 -20.89 -32.57
C GLU A 10 22.15 -20.26 -31.24
N SER A 11 23.06 -19.28 -31.13
CA SER A 11 23.38 -18.58 -29.89
C SER A 11 22.23 -17.70 -29.38
N TYR A 12 21.27 -17.37 -30.25
CA TYR A 12 20.06 -16.59 -29.88
C TYR A 12 18.81 -17.46 -29.70
N ASP A 13 18.94 -18.80 -29.69
CA ASP A 13 17.80 -19.74 -29.63
C ASP A 13 16.72 -19.42 -30.69
N TYR A 14 17.13 -18.97 -31.88
CA TYR A 14 16.20 -18.48 -32.90
C TYR A 14 15.10 -19.48 -33.27
N TYR A 15 15.41 -20.78 -33.26
CA TYR A 15 14.45 -21.83 -33.61
C TYR A 15 13.42 -22.11 -32.48
N GLU A 16 13.72 -21.70 -31.27
CA GLU A 16 12.82 -21.83 -30.12
C GLU A 16 12.16 -20.49 -29.74
N ALA A 17 12.54 -19.39 -30.39
CA ALA A 17 12.12 -18.04 -30.07
C ALA A 17 10.59 -17.89 -30.02
N ASP A 18 9.89 -18.40 -31.02
CA ASP A 18 8.42 -18.33 -31.09
C ASP A 18 7.77 -19.17 -30.00
N SER A 19 8.33 -20.35 -29.72
CA SER A 19 7.82 -21.22 -28.64
C SER A 19 7.96 -20.59 -27.26
N ILE A 20 9.13 -20.00 -26.98
CA ILE A 20 9.39 -19.29 -25.72
C ILE A 20 8.47 -18.08 -25.60
N LEU A 21 8.29 -17.30 -26.67
CA LEU A 21 7.42 -16.14 -26.67
C LEU A 21 5.96 -16.53 -26.41
N LEU A 22 5.45 -17.55 -27.11
CA LEU A 22 4.09 -18.04 -26.92
C LEU A 22 3.86 -18.58 -25.50
N HIS A 23 4.85 -19.27 -24.94
CA HIS A 23 4.78 -19.72 -23.55
C HIS A 23 4.68 -18.56 -22.56
N ILE A 24 5.50 -17.50 -22.73
CA ILE A 24 5.44 -16.31 -21.89
C ILE A 24 4.08 -15.62 -22.02
N ILE A 25 3.55 -15.48 -23.24
CA ILE A 25 2.26 -14.86 -23.53
C ILE A 25 1.13 -15.62 -22.84
N ASP A 26 1.10 -16.94 -22.96
CA ASP A 26 0.08 -17.80 -22.34
C ASP A 26 0.14 -17.71 -20.81
N ARG A 27 1.32 -17.86 -20.23
CA ARG A 27 1.53 -17.81 -18.77
C ARG A 27 1.26 -16.43 -18.17
N MET A 28 1.42 -15.36 -18.93
CA MET A 28 1.10 -14.00 -18.52
C MET A 28 -0.40 -13.67 -18.68
N GLY A 29 -1.22 -14.62 -19.12
CA GLY A 29 -2.65 -14.42 -19.35
C GLY A 29 -2.97 -13.44 -20.48
N ILE A 30 -2.05 -13.27 -21.43
CA ILE A 30 -2.24 -12.39 -22.59
C ILE A 30 -3.04 -13.15 -23.65
N SER A 31 -4.28 -12.73 -23.89
CA SER A 31 -5.13 -13.34 -24.92
C SER A 31 -4.51 -13.23 -26.31
N SER A 32 -4.52 -14.34 -27.07
CA SER A 32 -4.03 -14.39 -28.46
C SER A 32 -4.68 -13.34 -29.37
N GLY A 33 -5.94 -12.97 -29.11
CA GLY A 33 -6.62 -11.92 -29.85
C GLY A 33 -6.04 -10.51 -29.66
N LEU A 34 -5.17 -10.31 -28.67
CA LEU A 34 -4.49 -9.02 -28.45
C LEU A 34 -3.19 -8.89 -29.25
N LEU A 35 -2.63 -9.99 -29.78
CA LEU A 35 -1.34 -9.99 -30.47
C LEU A 35 -1.35 -9.15 -31.75
N ASP A 36 -2.49 -9.12 -32.45
CA ASP A 36 -2.66 -8.35 -33.69
C ASP A 36 -3.19 -6.93 -33.46
N MET A 37 -3.42 -6.56 -32.19
CA MET A 37 -3.96 -5.23 -31.88
C MET A 37 -2.86 -4.18 -31.73
N PRO A 38 -3.07 -2.96 -32.27
CA PRO A 38 -2.16 -1.85 -32.03
C PRO A 38 -2.07 -1.50 -30.54
N LEU A 39 -0.85 -1.25 -30.02
CA LEU A 39 -0.60 -0.95 -28.60
C LEU A 39 -1.44 0.20 -28.04
N ASN A 40 -1.80 1.18 -28.86
CA ASN A 40 -2.62 2.32 -28.43
C ASN A 40 -4.07 1.94 -28.06
N ARG A 41 -4.56 0.77 -28.50
CA ARG A 41 -5.90 0.26 -28.16
C ARG A 41 -5.93 -0.61 -26.93
N LEU A 42 -4.78 -0.94 -26.35
CA LEU A 42 -4.67 -1.77 -25.17
C LEU A 42 -4.87 -0.96 -23.90
N SER A 43 -5.44 -1.59 -22.86
CA SER A 43 -5.53 -1.02 -21.53
C SER A 43 -4.14 -0.83 -20.89
N GLY A 44 -4.04 -0.01 -19.84
CA GLY A 44 -2.79 0.19 -19.10
C GLY A 44 -2.21 -1.12 -18.57
N GLY A 45 -3.04 -1.99 -17.98
CA GLY A 45 -2.62 -3.31 -17.48
C GLY A 45 -2.11 -4.23 -18.59
N GLN A 46 -2.81 -4.31 -19.75
CA GLN A 46 -2.36 -5.11 -20.91
C GLN A 46 -1.03 -4.62 -21.46
N LYS A 47 -0.82 -3.29 -21.54
CA LYS A 47 0.48 -2.72 -21.94
C LYS A 47 1.59 -3.12 -20.97
N SER A 48 1.31 -3.08 -19.66
CA SER A 48 2.28 -3.48 -18.64
C SER A 48 2.63 -4.96 -18.73
N GLN A 49 1.64 -5.85 -18.93
CA GLN A 49 1.86 -7.28 -19.13
C GLN A 49 2.74 -7.56 -20.34
N ILE A 50 2.47 -6.92 -21.49
CA ILE A 50 3.27 -7.07 -22.72
C ILE A 50 4.70 -6.53 -22.53
N ALA A 51 4.83 -5.36 -21.91
CA ALA A 51 6.14 -4.77 -21.62
C ALA A 51 6.97 -5.71 -20.71
N PHE A 52 6.33 -6.29 -19.71
CA PHE A 52 6.98 -7.23 -18.82
C PHE A 52 7.35 -8.55 -19.51
N GLY A 53 6.46 -9.13 -20.32
CA GLY A 53 6.75 -10.29 -21.17
C GLY A 53 7.97 -10.08 -22.06
N ARG A 54 8.12 -8.88 -22.63
CA ARG A 54 9.32 -8.49 -23.40
C ARG A 54 10.59 -8.51 -22.55
N VAL A 55 10.53 -8.03 -21.31
CA VAL A 55 11.66 -8.05 -20.35
C VAL A 55 12.06 -9.50 -20.03
N LEU A 56 11.08 -10.37 -19.75
CA LEU A 56 11.33 -11.79 -19.49
C LEU A 56 11.99 -12.51 -20.67
N TYR A 57 11.59 -12.14 -21.90
CA TYR A 57 12.16 -12.68 -23.12
C TYR A 57 13.60 -12.23 -23.39
N SER A 58 14.03 -11.06 -22.85
CA SER A 58 15.29 -10.39 -23.25
C SER A 58 16.57 -11.08 -22.77
N LYS A 59 16.51 -12.10 -21.90
CA LYS A 59 17.67 -12.85 -21.35
C LYS A 59 18.84 -11.93 -20.91
N SER A 60 18.53 -10.83 -20.24
CA SER A 60 19.52 -9.84 -19.80
C SER A 60 20.30 -10.33 -18.58
N ASP A 61 21.57 -9.96 -18.40
CA ASP A 61 22.37 -10.29 -17.21
C ASP A 61 21.85 -9.61 -15.94
N ILE A 62 21.20 -8.46 -16.09
CA ILE A 62 20.65 -7.64 -15.00
C ILE A 62 19.21 -7.26 -15.35
N LEU A 63 18.28 -7.58 -14.47
CA LEU A 63 16.88 -7.11 -14.53
C LEU A 63 16.66 -5.99 -13.53
N LEU A 64 16.06 -4.90 -14.00
CA LEU A 64 15.57 -3.79 -13.16
C LEU A 64 14.06 -3.78 -13.27
N LEU A 65 13.38 -4.11 -12.16
CA LEU A 65 11.93 -4.27 -12.11
C LEU A 65 11.35 -3.25 -11.14
N ASP A 66 10.46 -2.40 -11.65
CA ASP A 66 9.73 -1.42 -10.85
C ASP A 66 8.26 -1.84 -10.78
N GLU A 67 7.79 -2.21 -9.60
CA GLU A 67 6.44 -2.69 -9.30
C GLU A 67 5.94 -3.79 -10.28
N PRO A 68 6.69 -4.90 -10.47
CA PRO A 68 6.40 -5.88 -11.51
C PRO A 68 5.10 -6.66 -11.29
N THR A 69 4.56 -6.68 -10.07
CA THR A 69 3.31 -7.38 -9.72
C THR A 69 2.06 -6.54 -9.93
N ASN A 70 2.20 -5.24 -10.21
CA ASN A 70 1.06 -4.38 -10.47
C ASN A 70 0.30 -4.84 -11.71
N HIS A 71 -1.02 -4.96 -11.57
CA HIS A 71 -1.95 -5.39 -12.63
C HIS A 71 -1.82 -6.86 -13.07
N LEU A 72 -1.05 -7.70 -12.34
CA LEU A 72 -1.02 -9.15 -12.54
C LEU A 72 -2.11 -9.82 -11.71
N ASP A 73 -2.77 -10.82 -12.29
CA ASP A 73 -3.59 -11.75 -11.53
C ASP A 73 -2.74 -12.80 -10.81
N ALA A 74 -3.36 -13.66 -10.02
CA ALA A 74 -2.64 -14.65 -9.23
C ALA A 74 -1.80 -15.61 -10.09
N ALA A 75 -2.30 -16.04 -11.24
CA ALA A 75 -1.61 -16.98 -12.13
C ALA A 75 -0.38 -16.35 -12.80
N ALA A 76 -0.52 -15.13 -13.33
CA ALA A 76 0.60 -14.39 -13.91
C ALA A 76 1.65 -14.04 -12.86
N ARG A 77 1.21 -13.69 -11.62
CA ARG A 77 2.10 -13.42 -10.50
C ARG A 77 2.91 -14.65 -10.11
N GLU A 78 2.30 -15.82 -10.02
CA GLU A 78 2.99 -17.06 -9.70
C GLU A 78 4.03 -17.42 -10.77
N PHE A 79 3.68 -17.29 -12.04
CA PHE A 79 4.62 -17.46 -13.14
C PHE A 79 5.84 -16.53 -13.03
N VAL A 80 5.64 -15.26 -12.69
CA VAL A 80 6.74 -14.31 -12.48
C VAL A 80 7.62 -14.73 -11.31
N ILE A 81 7.05 -15.22 -10.21
CA ILE A 81 7.79 -15.75 -9.07
C ILE A 81 8.66 -16.94 -9.48
N GLU A 82 8.08 -17.92 -10.18
CA GLU A 82 8.81 -19.09 -10.67
C GLU A 82 9.94 -18.68 -11.61
N PHE A 83 9.67 -17.77 -12.53
CA PHE A 83 10.67 -17.26 -13.47
C PHE A 83 11.85 -16.60 -12.73
N LEU A 84 11.56 -15.71 -11.78
CA LEU A 84 12.59 -14.97 -11.05
C LEU A 84 13.38 -15.86 -10.09
N LYS A 85 12.77 -16.90 -9.49
CA LYS A 85 13.48 -17.92 -8.70
C LYS A 85 14.49 -18.71 -9.54
N GLY A 86 14.18 -18.97 -10.81
CA GLY A 86 15.06 -19.67 -11.74
C GLY A 86 16.08 -18.78 -12.44
N TYR A 87 15.98 -17.46 -12.29
CA TYR A 87 16.81 -16.50 -13.03
C TYR A 87 18.26 -16.51 -12.54
N GLN A 88 19.20 -16.66 -13.48
CA GLN A 88 20.64 -16.78 -13.14
C GLN A 88 21.36 -15.44 -13.08
N GLY A 89 20.75 -14.36 -13.58
CA GLY A 89 21.30 -13.01 -13.54
C GLY A 89 21.00 -12.27 -12.23
N MET A 90 21.44 -11.04 -12.14
CA MET A 90 21.12 -10.15 -11.04
C MET A 90 19.74 -9.54 -11.24
N VAL A 91 18.91 -9.52 -10.17
CA VAL A 91 17.59 -8.88 -10.19
C VAL A 91 17.55 -7.80 -9.13
N LEU A 92 17.22 -6.56 -9.52
CA LEU A 92 16.92 -5.46 -8.63
C LEU A 92 15.43 -5.12 -8.76
N ILE A 93 14.71 -5.24 -7.65
CA ILE A 93 13.26 -5.10 -7.60
C ILE A 93 12.89 -3.95 -6.68
N ILE A 94 11.98 -3.09 -7.14
CA ILE A 94 11.20 -2.19 -6.30
C ILE A 94 9.79 -2.75 -6.28
N SER A 95 9.25 -3.06 -5.10
CA SER A 95 7.89 -3.56 -4.95
C SER A 95 7.32 -3.27 -3.57
N HIS A 96 6.01 -3.10 -3.52
CA HIS A 96 5.23 -2.98 -2.28
C HIS A 96 4.56 -4.31 -1.88
N ASP A 97 4.66 -5.34 -2.71
CA ASP A 97 4.13 -6.68 -2.45
C ASP A 97 5.08 -7.47 -1.54
N VAL A 98 4.78 -7.47 -0.26
CA VAL A 98 5.61 -8.16 0.76
C VAL A 98 5.68 -9.65 0.52
N SER A 99 4.57 -10.30 0.10
CA SER A 99 4.54 -11.73 -0.13
C SER A 99 5.37 -12.13 -1.35
N PHE A 100 5.39 -11.28 -2.37
CA PHE A 100 6.26 -11.43 -3.54
C PHE A 100 7.74 -11.26 -3.16
N LEU A 101 8.07 -10.20 -2.42
CA LEU A 101 9.45 -9.95 -1.97
C LEU A 101 9.98 -11.09 -1.10
N ASN A 102 9.19 -11.62 -0.18
CA ASN A 102 9.62 -12.70 0.71
C ASN A 102 10.00 -13.98 -0.04
N GLN A 103 9.41 -14.24 -1.20
CA GLN A 103 9.66 -15.44 -1.98
C GLN A 103 10.89 -15.35 -2.89
N ILE A 104 11.34 -14.13 -3.24
CA ILE A 104 12.35 -13.93 -4.28
C ILE A 104 13.62 -13.30 -3.75
N VAL A 105 13.50 -12.29 -2.85
CA VAL A 105 14.66 -11.49 -2.48
C VAL A 105 15.49 -12.14 -1.38
N ASN A 106 16.80 -12.03 -1.51
CA ASN A 106 17.79 -12.46 -0.51
C ASN A 106 18.54 -11.29 0.13
N LYS A 107 18.32 -10.06 -0.35
CA LYS A 107 18.87 -8.81 0.19
C LYS A 107 17.87 -7.68 0.06
N ILE A 108 17.82 -6.81 1.07
CA ILE A 108 17.02 -5.58 1.06
C ILE A 108 17.95 -4.37 1.09
N LEU A 109 17.77 -3.46 0.16
CA LEU A 109 18.42 -2.14 0.14
C LEU A 109 17.43 -1.12 0.69
N PHE A 110 17.66 -0.65 1.92
CA PHE A 110 16.80 0.36 2.54
C PHE A 110 17.39 1.75 2.37
N ILE A 111 16.66 2.65 1.71
CA ILE A 111 17.06 4.04 1.47
C ILE A 111 16.47 4.91 2.57
N HIS A 112 17.33 5.49 3.41
CA HIS A 112 16.92 6.38 4.47
C HIS A 112 16.54 7.76 3.93
N LYS A 113 15.28 8.12 3.95
CA LYS A 113 14.77 9.41 3.45
C LYS A 113 15.46 10.62 4.12
N ALA A 114 15.68 10.56 5.44
CA ALA A 114 16.24 11.69 6.20
C ALA A 114 17.76 11.87 6.05
N THR A 115 18.50 10.79 5.83
CA THR A 115 19.97 10.81 5.77
C THR A 115 20.54 10.58 4.38
N HIS A 116 19.70 10.20 3.41
CA HIS A 116 20.07 9.82 2.05
C HIS A 116 21.14 8.71 1.99
N LYS A 117 21.15 7.84 3.03
CA LYS A 117 22.06 6.70 3.13
C LYS A 117 21.32 5.42 2.78
N ILE A 118 22.07 4.44 2.31
CA ILE A 118 21.55 3.09 2.01
C ILE A 118 22.07 2.16 3.10
N SER A 119 21.16 1.41 3.71
CA SER A 119 21.47 0.26 4.57
C SER A 119 21.15 -1.03 3.83
N VAL A 120 22.02 -2.03 3.98
CA VAL A 120 21.87 -3.34 3.35
C VAL A 120 21.52 -4.35 4.43
N TYR A 121 20.43 -5.10 4.21
CA TYR A 121 19.99 -6.17 5.11
C TYR A 121 20.02 -7.50 4.35
N GLU A 122 20.75 -8.46 4.86
CA GLU A 122 20.75 -9.83 4.34
C GLU A 122 19.48 -10.56 4.79
N GLY A 123 18.82 -11.25 3.86
CA GLY A 123 17.59 -11.99 4.05
C GLY A 123 16.41 -11.40 3.28
N ASN A 124 15.24 -12.00 3.46
CA ASN A 124 13.98 -11.56 2.87
C ASN A 124 13.39 -10.37 3.64
N TYR A 125 12.21 -9.90 3.20
CA TYR A 125 11.56 -8.73 3.79
C TYR A 125 11.23 -8.91 5.27
N ASP A 126 10.77 -10.09 5.71
CA ASP A 126 10.46 -10.36 7.12
C ASP A 126 11.70 -10.36 8.00
N THR A 127 12.80 -10.91 7.50
CA THR A 127 14.10 -10.86 8.19
C THR A 127 14.59 -9.41 8.34
N TYR A 128 14.49 -8.62 7.28
CA TYR A 128 14.76 -7.19 7.31
C TYR A 128 13.90 -6.50 8.38
N LYS A 129 12.58 -6.71 8.36
CA LYS A 129 11.65 -6.06 9.29
C LYS A 129 11.97 -6.37 10.76
N LYS A 130 12.31 -7.62 11.06
CA LYS A 130 12.76 -8.03 12.42
C LYS A 130 14.05 -7.32 12.84
N LYS A 131 15.06 -7.27 11.95
CA LYS A 131 16.34 -6.61 12.21
C LYS A 131 16.13 -5.09 12.40
N TYR A 132 15.40 -4.46 11.50
CA TYR A 132 15.09 -3.03 11.55
C TYR A 132 14.33 -2.65 12.84
N ALA A 133 13.32 -3.43 13.23
CA ALA A 133 12.58 -3.21 14.47
C ALA A 133 13.48 -3.32 15.72
N LEU A 134 14.40 -4.27 15.73
CA LEU A 134 15.40 -4.41 16.81
C LEU A 134 16.33 -3.20 16.85
N GLU A 135 16.87 -2.76 15.71
CA GLU A 135 17.72 -1.58 15.62
C GLU A 135 17.00 -0.30 16.11
N GLN A 136 15.74 -0.12 15.72
CA GLN A 136 14.92 1.01 16.17
C GLN A 136 14.71 0.97 17.69
N ARG A 137 14.39 -0.21 18.26
CA ARG A 137 14.22 -0.40 19.71
C ARG A 137 15.50 -0.08 20.47
N LEU A 138 16.65 -0.57 20.00
CA LEU A 138 17.96 -0.27 20.62
C LEU A 138 18.29 1.22 20.54
N ARG A 139 17.99 1.84 19.41
CA ARG A 139 18.17 3.28 19.21
C ARG A 139 17.29 4.11 20.15
N GLU A 140 16.01 3.72 20.32
CA GLU A 140 15.10 4.35 21.27
C GLU A 140 15.60 4.24 22.72
N GLN A 141 16.07 3.06 23.11
CA GLN A 141 16.63 2.83 24.43
C GLN A 141 17.89 3.69 24.67
N ALA A 142 18.78 3.76 23.68
CA ALA A 142 19.96 4.62 23.76
C ALA A 142 19.59 6.10 23.88
N ILE A 143 18.60 6.59 23.15
CA ILE A 143 18.10 7.96 23.22
C ILE A 143 17.48 8.23 24.59
N ALA A 144 16.63 7.32 25.09
CA ALA A 144 16.00 7.45 26.40
C ALA A 144 17.04 7.49 27.54
N GLN A 145 18.07 6.66 27.44
CA GLN A 145 19.18 6.65 28.39
C GLN A 145 19.98 7.97 28.34
N GLU A 146 20.29 8.46 27.15
CA GLU A 146 20.97 9.74 26.97
C GLU A 146 20.15 10.92 27.52
N GLU A 147 18.84 10.93 27.32
CA GLU A 147 17.96 11.96 27.88
C GLU A 147 17.84 11.89 29.40
N LYS A 148 17.90 10.69 29.96
CA LYS A 148 17.94 10.50 31.41
C LYS A 148 19.23 11.11 31.97
N GLU A 149 20.37 10.80 31.39
CA GLU A 149 21.65 11.33 31.78
C GLU A 149 21.74 12.89 31.64
N ILE A 150 21.15 13.44 30.57
CA ILE A 150 21.05 14.89 30.39
C ILE A 150 20.26 15.52 31.53
N ARG A 151 19.08 14.95 31.87
CA ARG A 151 18.22 15.42 32.95
C ARG A 151 18.94 15.40 34.33
N GLU A 152 19.63 14.30 34.62
CA GLU A 152 20.39 14.15 35.86
C GLU A 152 21.50 15.21 35.95
N LEU A 153 22.23 15.48 34.85
CA LEU A 153 23.22 16.51 34.75
C LEU A 153 22.64 17.94 34.93
N GLU A 154 21.49 18.19 34.33
CA GLU A 154 20.75 19.48 34.46
C GLU A 154 20.33 19.75 35.90
N GLU A 155 19.77 18.74 36.57
CA GLU A 155 19.38 18.83 37.97
C GLU A 155 20.57 19.06 38.87
N PHE A 156 21.69 18.36 38.63
CA PHE A 156 22.91 18.56 39.40
C PHE A 156 23.47 19.96 39.23
N VAL A 157 23.58 20.46 37.97
CA VAL A 157 24.06 21.82 37.66
C VAL A 157 23.16 22.86 38.32
N ARG A 158 21.84 22.67 38.30
CA ARG A 158 20.88 23.56 38.99
C ARG A 158 21.11 23.62 40.51
N ARG A 159 21.27 22.44 41.15
CA ARG A 159 21.52 22.33 42.61
C ARG A 159 22.89 22.96 42.96
N ALA A 160 23.93 22.72 42.17
CA ALA A 160 25.27 23.29 42.37
C ALA A 160 25.27 24.80 42.23
N ASN A 161 24.50 25.37 41.28
CA ASN A 161 24.40 26.82 41.12
C ASN A 161 23.61 27.47 42.27
N GLN A 162 22.59 26.82 42.83
CA GLN A 162 21.85 27.31 44.01
C GLN A 162 22.73 27.30 45.28
N ALA A 163 23.53 26.23 45.44
CA ALA A 163 24.42 26.11 46.62
C ALA A 163 25.79 26.84 46.46
N SER A 164 26.03 27.47 45.32
CA SER A 164 27.34 28.08 44.99
C SER A 164 27.77 29.25 45.87
N ARG A 165 26.85 29.84 46.65
CA ARG A 165 27.12 30.93 47.60
C ARG A 165 27.88 30.46 48.85
N THR A 166 27.78 29.17 49.21
CA THR A 166 28.28 28.59 50.45
C THR A 166 29.31 27.50 50.27
N ASN A 167 29.49 26.94 49.07
CA ASN A 167 30.38 25.79 48.83
C ASN A 167 31.14 25.87 47.51
N HIS A 168 32.43 26.31 47.60
CA HIS A 168 33.33 26.44 46.44
C HIS A 168 33.62 25.12 45.69
N ALA A 169 33.69 23.99 46.39
CA ALA A 169 33.89 22.68 45.78
C ALA A 169 32.73 22.29 44.90
N LEU A 170 31.50 22.52 45.39
CA LEU A 170 30.25 22.22 44.65
C LEU A 170 30.14 23.11 43.38
N LYS A 171 30.59 24.35 43.48
CA LYS A 171 30.64 25.29 42.33
C LYS A 171 31.56 24.76 41.21
N ARG A 172 32.76 24.30 41.57
CA ARG A 172 33.73 23.74 40.62
C ARG A 172 33.20 22.48 39.94
N MET A 173 32.59 21.54 40.70
CA MET A 173 31.92 20.35 40.15
C MET A 173 30.75 20.71 39.25
N GLY A 174 29.99 21.75 39.60
CA GLY A 174 28.88 22.26 38.79
C GLY A 174 29.34 22.79 37.43
N GLN A 175 30.46 23.54 37.39
CA GLN A 175 31.05 24.06 36.14
C GLN A 175 31.54 22.93 35.23
N GLU A 176 32.22 21.93 35.80
CA GLU A 176 32.74 20.79 35.06
C GLU A 176 31.59 19.97 34.43
N ARG A 177 30.49 19.74 35.17
CA ARG A 177 29.28 19.05 34.67
C ARG A 177 28.49 19.90 33.68
N ALA A 178 28.52 21.23 33.79
CA ALA A 178 27.88 22.11 32.82
C ALA A 178 28.57 22.03 31.44
N LEU A 179 29.90 21.96 31.40
CA LEU A 179 30.64 21.70 30.16
C LEU A 179 30.32 20.36 29.55
N ARG A 180 30.17 19.34 30.38
CA ARG A 180 29.78 17.99 29.95
C ARG A 180 28.34 17.96 29.40
N LEU A 181 27.42 18.71 30.02
CA LEU A 181 26.07 18.90 29.56
C LEU A 181 25.99 19.58 28.19
N GLU A 182 26.77 20.66 28.01
CA GLU A 182 26.85 21.39 26.77
C GLU A 182 27.37 20.50 25.62
N LYS A 183 28.44 19.72 25.89
CA LYS A 183 28.98 18.75 24.95
C LYS A 183 27.95 17.66 24.58
N LYS A 184 27.22 17.14 25.56
CA LYS A 184 26.12 16.13 25.29
C LYS A 184 24.97 16.73 24.51
N ARG A 185 24.56 17.98 24.80
CA ARG A 185 23.53 18.69 24.05
C ARG A 185 23.92 18.92 22.58
N SER A 186 25.18 19.28 22.33
CA SER A 186 25.67 19.46 20.96
C SER A 186 25.79 18.17 20.17
N MET A 187 26.01 17.05 20.88
CA MET A 187 26.06 15.71 20.29
C MET A 187 24.69 15.00 20.23
N LYS A 188 23.61 15.67 20.67
CA LYS A 188 22.28 15.09 20.70
C LYS A 188 21.93 14.55 19.30
N GLN A 189 21.77 13.24 19.19
CA GLN A 189 21.40 12.62 17.93
C GLN A 189 20.06 13.20 17.47
N THR A 190 20.01 13.65 16.23
CA THR A 190 18.77 14.08 15.62
C THR A 190 17.82 12.88 15.64
N ARG A 191 16.76 12.94 16.42
CA ARG A 191 15.74 11.90 16.41
C ARG A 191 15.14 11.83 15.02
N ASP A 192 15.13 10.64 14.43
CA ASP A 192 14.10 10.36 13.48
C ASP A 192 12.80 10.52 14.27
N ARG A 193 12.00 11.50 13.90
CA ARG A 193 10.77 11.79 14.64
C ARG A 193 9.89 10.55 14.56
N ILE A 194 9.86 9.75 15.64
CA ILE A 194 8.87 8.70 15.81
C ILE A 194 7.57 9.42 16.10
N TYR A 195 6.76 9.54 15.07
CA TYR A 195 5.51 10.23 15.18
C TYR A 195 4.56 9.38 16.02
N LYS A 196 4.19 9.89 17.18
CA LYS A 196 3.13 9.28 17.99
C LYS A 196 1.85 9.31 17.16
N ARG A 197 1.26 8.14 16.91
CA ARG A 197 -0.08 8.05 16.32
C ARG A 197 -1.04 8.88 17.16
N VAL A 198 -1.70 9.84 16.53
CA VAL A 198 -2.72 10.63 17.17
C VAL A 198 -4.02 9.83 17.14
N LYS A 199 -4.69 9.69 18.27
CA LYS A 199 -5.98 9.00 18.34
C LYS A 199 -6.98 9.76 17.48
N MET A 200 -7.44 9.15 16.39
CA MET A 200 -8.46 9.70 15.50
C MET A 200 -9.85 9.28 15.99
N ASP A 201 -10.81 10.17 15.89
CA ASP A 201 -12.23 9.81 15.99
C ASP A 201 -12.71 9.41 14.59
N LEU A 202 -12.77 8.12 14.35
CA LEU A 202 -13.17 7.51 13.07
C LEU A 202 -14.63 7.03 13.08
N ARG A 203 -15.42 7.49 14.04
CA ARG A 203 -16.84 7.17 14.09
C ARG A 203 -17.59 7.89 13.00
N PRO A 204 -18.51 7.22 12.30
CA PRO A 204 -19.43 7.87 11.37
C PRO A 204 -20.17 9.05 12.02
N MET A 205 -20.58 10.05 11.22
CA MET A 205 -21.36 11.19 11.76
C MET A 205 -22.74 10.77 12.22
N ARG A 206 -23.31 9.71 11.63
CA ARG A 206 -24.61 9.16 12.01
C ARG A 206 -24.58 7.63 11.94
N GLU A 207 -25.44 6.99 12.71
CA GLU A 207 -25.65 5.56 12.60
C GLU A 207 -26.35 5.23 11.29
N GLY A 208 -25.96 4.11 10.70
CA GLY A 208 -26.53 3.59 9.44
C GLY A 208 -27.94 3.01 9.65
N GLY A 209 -28.44 2.33 8.65
CA GLY A 209 -29.69 1.58 8.75
C GLY A 209 -29.41 0.12 8.37
N GLY A 210 -29.53 -0.83 9.25
CA GLY A 210 -29.39 -2.28 9.14
C GLY A 210 -28.78 -2.89 7.86
N ILE A 211 -29.27 -2.49 6.67
CA ILE A 211 -28.74 -2.87 5.35
C ILE A 211 -28.36 -1.61 4.59
N PRO A 212 -27.09 -1.15 4.70
CA PRO A 212 -26.58 0.04 3.99
C PRO A 212 -26.69 -0.04 2.48
N LEU A 213 -26.48 -1.23 1.91
CA LEU A 213 -26.47 -1.47 0.47
C LEU A 213 -27.14 -2.80 0.14
N GLU A 214 -28.04 -2.75 -0.83
CA GLU A 214 -28.71 -3.93 -1.39
C GLU A 214 -28.63 -3.90 -2.93
N VAL A 215 -28.22 -5.01 -3.53
CA VAL A 215 -28.17 -5.24 -4.98
C VAL A 215 -29.10 -6.39 -5.32
N LYS A 216 -30.04 -6.19 -6.27
CA LYS A 216 -31.03 -7.18 -6.67
C LYS A 216 -31.03 -7.40 -8.18
N HIS A 217 -30.86 -8.64 -8.58
CA HIS A 217 -30.99 -9.11 -9.96
C HIS A 217 -30.19 -8.29 -10.98
N LEU A 218 -29.00 -7.81 -10.55
CA LEU A 218 -28.13 -6.94 -11.33
C LEU A 218 -27.55 -7.70 -12.52
N SER A 219 -27.80 -7.17 -13.74
CA SER A 219 -27.10 -7.58 -14.95
C SER A 219 -26.49 -6.36 -15.63
N PHE A 220 -25.31 -6.54 -16.20
CA PHE A 220 -24.60 -5.45 -16.86
C PHE A 220 -23.63 -5.99 -17.93
N HIS A 221 -23.56 -5.25 -19.04
CA HIS A 221 -22.53 -5.44 -20.07
C HIS A 221 -22.01 -4.08 -20.56
N TYR A 222 -20.78 -4.02 -21.00
CA TYR A 222 -20.30 -2.86 -21.77
C TYR A 222 -20.74 -2.94 -23.23
N PRO A 223 -20.95 -1.81 -23.92
CA PRO A 223 -21.30 -1.83 -25.34
C PRO A 223 -20.33 -2.70 -26.15
N ASN A 224 -20.88 -3.61 -26.94
CA ASN A 224 -20.16 -4.57 -27.79
C ASN A 224 -19.26 -5.60 -27.02
N GLN A 225 -19.54 -5.84 -25.74
CA GLN A 225 -18.85 -6.86 -24.94
C GLN A 225 -19.83 -7.91 -24.44
N SER A 226 -19.30 -9.06 -23.98
CA SER A 226 -20.07 -10.10 -23.32
C SER A 226 -20.62 -9.62 -21.98
N LEU A 227 -21.68 -10.32 -21.52
CA LEU A 227 -22.33 -10.04 -20.25
C LEU A 227 -21.31 -10.19 -19.10
N LEU A 228 -21.14 -9.14 -18.33
CA LEU A 228 -20.19 -9.09 -17.20
C LEU A 228 -20.80 -9.68 -15.92
N TYR A 229 -22.06 -9.31 -15.64
CA TYR A 229 -22.85 -9.90 -14.54
C TYR A 229 -24.17 -10.42 -15.07
N ARG A 230 -24.59 -11.55 -14.51
CA ARG A 230 -25.90 -12.16 -14.75
C ARG A 230 -26.59 -12.40 -13.42
N ASP A 231 -27.67 -11.66 -13.18
CA ASP A 231 -28.55 -11.86 -12.01
C ASP A 231 -27.81 -11.80 -10.65
N LEU A 232 -26.85 -10.89 -10.52
CA LEU A 232 -26.08 -10.71 -9.29
C LEU A 232 -26.95 -10.08 -8.20
N SER A 233 -27.05 -10.75 -7.04
CA SER A 233 -27.81 -10.27 -5.89
C SER A 233 -27.04 -10.45 -4.61
N PHE A 234 -26.95 -9.39 -3.79
CA PHE A 234 -26.33 -9.43 -2.47
C PHE A 234 -26.75 -8.25 -1.60
N GLN A 235 -26.50 -8.37 -0.30
CA GLN A 235 -26.73 -7.33 0.70
C GLN A 235 -25.48 -7.17 1.56
N ILE A 236 -25.21 -5.94 1.97
CA ILE A 236 -24.17 -5.60 2.94
C ILE A 236 -24.87 -5.13 4.21
N HIS A 237 -24.46 -5.68 5.36
CA HIS A 237 -24.98 -5.32 6.65
C HIS A 237 -24.14 -4.23 7.33
N GLU A 238 -24.75 -3.56 8.30
CA GLU A 238 -24.06 -2.52 9.07
C GLU A 238 -22.84 -3.09 9.80
N LYS A 239 -21.72 -2.33 9.79
CA LYS A 239 -20.42 -2.70 10.38
C LYS A 239 -19.74 -3.92 9.72
N GLU A 240 -20.25 -4.39 8.59
CA GLU A 240 -19.63 -5.46 7.84
C GLU A 240 -18.36 -5.00 7.14
N ARG A 241 -17.40 -5.91 7.03
CA ARG A 241 -16.13 -5.75 6.29
C ARG A 241 -16.17 -6.65 5.08
N PHE A 242 -16.60 -6.11 3.95
CA PHE A 242 -16.96 -6.86 2.74
C PHE A 242 -15.86 -6.74 1.69
N LEU A 243 -15.25 -7.88 1.32
CA LEU A 243 -14.22 -7.96 0.28
C LEU A 243 -14.82 -8.44 -1.04
N ILE A 244 -14.39 -7.85 -2.15
CA ILE A 244 -14.68 -8.35 -3.49
C ILE A 244 -13.40 -8.93 -4.08
N VAL A 245 -13.43 -10.20 -4.47
CA VAL A 245 -12.33 -10.90 -5.14
C VAL A 245 -12.75 -11.39 -6.52
N GLY A 246 -11.77 -11.68 -7.35
CA GLY A 246 -11.96 -12.21 -8.71
C GLY A 246 -10.76 -11.87 -9.58
N GLU A 247 -10.64 -12.56 -10.71
CA GLU A 247 -9.59 -12.35 -11.70
C GLU A 247 -9.61 -10.93 -12.27
N ASN A 248 -8.53 -10.55 -12.95
CA ASN A 248 -8.51 -9.29 -13.69
C ASN A 248 -9.56 -9.32 -14.81
N GLY A 249 -10.34 -8.26 -14.91
CA GLY A 249 -11.47 -8.21 -15.86
C GLY A 249 -12.78 -8.81 -15.34
N ALA A 250 -12.83 -9.45 -14.17
CA ALA A 250 -14.06 -9.98 -13.57
C ALA A 250 -15.11 -8.91 -13.18
N GLY A 251 -14.76 -7.63 -13.37
CA GLY A 251 -15.68 -6.52 -13.16
C GLY A 251 -15.63 -5.85 -11.79
N LYS A 252 -14.67 -6.16 -10.93
CA LYS A 252 -14.60 -5.62 -9.56
C LYS A 252 -14.84 -4.10 -9.48
N SER A 253 -14.04 -3.31 -10.18
CA SER A 253 -14.19 -1.83 -10.23
C SER A 253 -15.47 -1.39 -10.95
N THR A 254 -15.96 -2.18 -11.93
CA THR A 254 -17.23 -1.91 -12.61
C THR A 254 -18.42 -2.02 -11.65
N LEU A 255 -18.40 -3.02 -10.75
CA LEU A 255 -19.42 -3.16 -9.71
C LEU A 255 -19.43 -1.95 -8.78
N LEU A 256 -18.26 -1.47 -8.37
CA LEU A 256 -18.16 -0.25 -7.56
C LEU A 256 -18.70 0.98 -8.31
N LYS A 257 -18.39 1.13 -9.59
CA LYS A 257 -18.90 2.22 -10.44
C LYS A 257 -20.42 2.17 -10.62
N LEU A 258 -21.01 0.98 -10.71
CA LEU A 258 -22.47 0.79 -10.74
C LEU A 258 -23.10 1.18 -9.39
N ILE A 259 -22.52 0.77 -8.27
CA ILE A 259 -22.98 1.15 -6.92
C ILE A 259 -22.92 2.66 -6.73
N MET A 260 -21.88 3.30 -7.25
CA MET A 260 -21.73 4.77 -7.19
C MET A 260 -22.63 5.53 -8.20
N GLY A 261 -23.39 4.81 -9.04
CA GLY A 261 -24.25 5.43 -10.05
C GLY A 261 -23.50 6.04 -11.22
N ILE A 262 -22.21 5.75 -11.40
CA ILE A 262 -21.39 6.20 -12.56
C ILE A 262 -21.86 5.47 -13.82
N HIS A 263 -22.25 4.20 -13.69
CA HIS A 263 -22.91 3.42 -14.73
C HIS A 263 -24.30 3.01 -14.29
N SER A 264 -25.19 2.84 -15.26
CA SER A 264 -26.55 2.30 -15.01
C SER A 264 -26.59 0.80 -15.34
N PRO A 265 -27.20 -0.06 -14.52
CA PRO A 265 -27.34 -1.47 -14.82
C PRO A 265 -28.31 -1.67 -16.01
N ASP A 266 -28.14 -2.78 -16.75
CA ASP A 266 -29.07 -3.16 -17.81
C ASP A 266 -30.40 -3.65 -17.23
N THR A 267 -30.32 -4.44 -16.17
CA THR A 267 -31.47 -4.93 -15.39
C THR A 267 -31.14 -4.99 -13.91
N GLY A 268 -32.17 -5.07 -13.08
CA GLY A 268 -32.04 -5.12 -11.64
C GLY A 268 -32.01 -3.73 -10.99
N SER A 269 -31.66 -3.69 -9.73
CA SER A 269 -31.62 -2.45 -8.96
C SER A 269 -30.52 -2.45 -7.90
N ILE A 270 -30.00 -1.28 -7.62
CA ILE A 270 -29.07 -1.01 -6.53
C ILE A 270 -29.75 -0.03 -5.60
N HIS A 271 -29.88 -0.42 -4.34
CA HIS A 271 -30.53 0.39 -3.32
C HIS A 271 -29.53 0.74 -2.21
N VAL A 272 -29.21 2.02 -2.10
CA VAL A 272 -28.47 2.58 -0.98
C VAL A 272 -29.48 3.12 0.02
N HIS A 273 -29.38 2.67 1.28
CA HIS A 273 -30.32 3.08 2.33
C HIS A 273 -30.25 4.59 2.56
N PRO A 274 -31.37 5.32 2.77
CA PRO A 274 -31.37 6.79 2.91
C PRO A 274 -30.53 7.34 4.08
N LYS A 275 -30.22 6.52 5.08
CA LYS A 275 -29.31 6.87 6.17
C LYS A 275 -27.86 6.51 5.90
N THR A 276 -27.55 6.00 4.72
CA THR A 276 -26.18 5.63 4.35
C THR A 276 -25.48 6.81 3.66
N ASP A 277 -24.41 7.27 4.29
CA ASP A 277 -23.45 8.20 3.71
C ASP A 277 -22.30 7.38 3.13
N VAL A 278 -22.06 7.51 1.83
CA VAL A 278 -21.03 6.76 1.12
C VAL A 278 -19.82 7.64 0.88
N ALA A 279 -18.63 7.17 1.25
CA ALA A 279 -17.36 7.73 0.83
C ALA A 279 -16.64 6.72 -0.06
N TYR A 280 -16.21 7.17 -1.24
CA TYR A 280 -15.59 6.32 -2.27
C TYR A 280 -14.13 6.73 -2.51
N TYR A 281 -13.24 5.75 -2.44
CA TYR A 281 -11.86 5.88 -2.89
C TYR A 281 -11.73 5.18 -4.25
N ALA A 282 -11.52 5.97 -5.31
CA ALA A 282 -11.32 5.46 -6.67
C ALA A 282 -9.84 5.15 -6.92
N GLN A 283 -9.57 4.14 -7.72
CA GLN A 283 -8.23 3.73 -8.13
C GLN A 283 -7.48 4.86 -8.87
N GLU A 284 -8.18 5.61 -9.72
CA GLU A 284 -7.66 6.80 -10.39
C GLU A 284 -7.86 8.01 -9.47
N LEU A 285 -6.83 8.54 -8.88
CA LEU A 285 -6.81 9.62 -7.87
C LEU A 285 -7.50 10.93 -8.30
N GLU A 286 -8.63 10.84 -9.03
CA GLU A 286 -9.43 11.96 -9.55
C GLU A 286 -9.94 12.92 -8.47
N GLN A 287 -9.92 12.47 -7.22
CA GLN A 287 -10.41 13.25 -6.08
C GLN A 287 -9.41 14.32 -5.60
N ILE A 288 -8.19 14.34 -6.14
CA ILE A 288 -7.11 15.23 -5.75
C ILE A 288 -6.99 16.40 -6.73
N ASP A 289 -7.18 17.61 -6.22
CA ASP A 289 -6.90 18.84 -6.97
C ASP A 289 -5.38 19.11 -6.93
N LEU A 290 -4.73 18.96 -8.09
CA LEU A 290 -3.29 19.09 -8.23
C LEU A 290 -2.78 20.51 -7.92
N GLN A 291 -3.62 21.53 -8.07
CA GLN A 291 -3.25 22.93 -7.82
C GLN A 291 -3.33 23.34 -6.36
N LYS A 292 -4.06 22.55 -5.55
CA LYS A 292 -4.22 22.77 -4.12
C LYS A 292 -3.09 22.13 -3.32
N THR A 293 -2.83 22.68 -2.14
CA THR A 293 -1.92 22.11 -1.16
C THR A 293 -2.51 20.84 -0.53
N ILE A 294 -1.68 20.09 0.20
CA ILE A 294 -2.12 18.92 0.97
C ILE A 294 -3.22 19.31 1.95
N LEU A 295 -3.04 20.42 2.68
CA LEU A 295 -4.01 20.90 3.66
C LEU A 295 -5.34 21.30 2.99
N GLU A 296 -5.28 22.01 1.88
CA GLU A 296 -6.49 22.43 1.11
C GLU A 296 -7.22 21.23 0.50
N ASN A 297 -6.50 20.20 0.04
CA ASN A 297 -7.10 18.96 -0.44
C ASN A 297 -7.80 18.18 0.69
N ALA A 298 -7.24 18.19 1.90
CA ALA A 298 -7.83 17.54 3.07
C ALA A 298 -8.91 18.40 3.74
N TRP A 299 -9.10 19.66 3.30
CA TRP A 299 -10.06 20.56 3.93
C TRP A 299 -11.48 19.99 3.87
N THR A 300 -12.11 19.89 5.03
CA THR A 300 -13.46 19.36 5.19
C THR A 300 -14.17 20.21 6.23
N ASP A 301 -15.43 20.58 5.97
CA ASP A 301 -16.23 21.37 6.87
C ASP A 301 -16.40 20.68 8.24
N GLY A 302 -16.42 21.48 9.29
CA GLY A 302 -16.51 20.97 10.67
C GLY A 302 -15.18 20.62 11.32
N TYR A 303 -14.05 20.75 10.61
CA TYR A 303 -12.72 20.56 11.17
C TYR A 303 -11.95 21.89 11.28
N THR A 304 -11.25 22.06 12.38
CA THR A 304 -10.24 23.13 12.51
C THR A 304 -8.93 22.72 11.83
N GLU A 305 -8.12 23.69 11.42
CA GLU A 305 -6.80 23.41 10.85
C GLU A 305 -5.93 22.54 11.77
N LYS A 306 -5.99 22.79 13.09
CA LYS A 306 -5.27 21.97 14.08
C LYS A 306 -5.71 20.50 14.05
N GLN A 307 -7.00 20.23 13.90
CA GLN A 307 -7.53 18.87 13.78
C GLN A 307 -7.09 18.22 12.46
N LEU A 308 -7.16 18.96 11.33
CA LEU A 308 -6.70 18.48 10.04
C LEU A 308 -5.21 18.15 10.06
N ARG A 309 -4.36 18.99 10.65
CA ARG A 309 -2.93 18.70 10.85
C ARG A 309 -2.71 17.42 11.65
N SER A 310 -3.50 17.21 12.68
CA SER A 310 -3.46 16.00 13.51
C SER A 310 -3.85 14.75 12.70
N VAL A 311 -4.91 14.82 11.89
CA VAL A 311 -5.31 13.71 11.01
C VAL A 311 -4.25 13.45 9.95
N LEU A 312 -3.78 14.47 9.25
CA LEU A 312 -2.73 14.38 8.24
C LEU A 312 -1.44 13.73 8.79
N SER A 313 -1.12 13.96 10.07
CA SER A 313 0.05 13.31 10.68
C SER A 313 -0.08 11.78 10.77
N ASN A 314 -1.30 11.24 10.89
CA ASN A 314 -1.56 9.79 10.83
C ASN A 314 -1.41 9.23 9.41
N PHE A 315 -1.42 10.10 8.40
CA PHE A 315 -1.12 9.78 7.01
C PHE A 315 0.29 10.21 6.59
N LEU A 316 1.19 10.41 7.59
CA LEU A 316 2.62 10.72 7.40
C LEU A 316 2.87 12.06 6.68
N PHE A 317 2.00 13.06 6.89
CA PHE A 317 2.24 14.43 6.48
C PHE A 317 2.52 15.31 7.68
N TYR A 318 3.65 16.00 7.70
CA TYR A 318 4.12 16.72 8.87
C TYR A 318 4.47 18.16 8.56
N ALA A 319 4.35 19.02 9.57
CA ALA A 319 4.80 20.40 9.61
C ALA A 319 4.75 21.14 8.25
N ASP A 320 5.85 21.18 7.53
CA ASP A 320 5.98 21.94 6.27
C ASP A 320 5.43 21.19 5.05
N ASP A 321 5.25 19.86 5.15
CA ASP A 321 4.73 19.08 4.02
C ASP A 321 3.33 19.51 3.62
N ILE A 322 2.48 19.85 4.57
CA ILE A 322 1.06 20.17 4.34
C ILE A 322 0.83 21.39 3.42
N HIS A 323 1.85 22.21 3.23
CA HIS A 323 1.82 23.38 2.34
C HIS A 323 2.32 23.08 0.93
N LYS A 324 2.80 21.86 0.66
CA LYS A 324 3.19 21.44 -0.67
C LYS A 324 1.96 21.26 -1.54
N LYS A 325 2.05 21.70 -2.81
CA LYS A 325 1.01 21.45 -3.81
C LYS A 325 0.97 19.98 -4.18
N ALA A 326 -0.22 19.47 -4.47
CA ALA A 326 -0.42 18.07 -4.84
C ALA A 326 0.24 17.71 -6.20
N GLU A 327 0.50 18.66 -7.08
CA GLU A 327 1.17 18.41 -8.36
C GLU A 327 2.58 17.84 -8.22
N ILE A 328 3.35 18.25 -7.18
CA ILE A 328 4.74 17.80 -6.97
C ILE A 328 4.85 16.51 -6.15
N LEU A 329 3.74 15.97 -5.70
CA LEU A 329 3.73 14.78 -4.85
C LEU A 329 3.88 13.50 -5.66
N SER A 330 4.55 12.52 -5.06
CA SER A 330 4.60 11.15 -5.58
C SER A 330 3.20 10.51 -5.63
N PRO A 331 3.00 9.47 -6.47
CA PRO A 331 1.74 8.73 -6.51
C PRO A 331 1.31 8.22 -5.13
N GLY A 332 2.24 7.69 -4.32
CA GLY A 332 1.96 7.23 -2.96
C GLY A 332 1.56 8.35 -1.99
N GLU A 333 2.14 9.55 -2.12
CA GLU A 333 1.71 10.72 -1.33
C GLU A 333 0.30 11.17 -1.73
N LYS A 334 -0.02 11.18 -3.02
CA LYS A 334 -1.36 11.47 -3.51
C LYS A 334 -2.39 10.46 -3.00
N ALA A 335 -2.06 9.16 -3.04
CA ALA A 335 -2.90 8.10 -2.49
C ALA A 335 -3.20 8.31 -0.99
N ARG A 336 -2.19 8.70 -0.19
CA ARG A 336 -2.37 9.00 1.24
C ARG A 336 -3.31 10.16 1.49
N ILE A 337 -3.24 11.24 0.68
CA ILE A 337 -4.18 12.37 0.82
C ILE A 337 -5.59 11.93 0.46
N ALA A 338 -5.77 11.17 -0.62
CA ALA A 338 -7.08 10.68 -1.03
C ALA A 338 -7.73 9.79 0.04
N LEU A 339 -6.96 8.89 0.65
CA LEU A 339 -7.43 8.06 1.77
C LEU A 339 -7.76 8.87 3.03
N CYS A 340 -6.93 9.88 3.33
CA CYS A 340 -7.20 10.84 4.41
C CYS A 340 -8.55 11.56 4.18
N LYS A 341 -8.77 12.04 2.96
CA LYS A 341 -10.00 12.74 2.56
C LYS A 341 -11.24 11.86 2.70
N VAL A 342 -11.15 10.59 2.30
CA VAL A 342 -12.24 9.61 2.44
C VAL A 342 -12.60 9.41 3.92
N LEU A 343 -11.63 9.26 4.82
CA LEU A 343 -11.89 9.11 6.25
C LEU A 343 -12.43 10.38 6.92
N LEU A 344 -11.99 11.56 6.47
CA LEU A 344 -12.48 12.85 6.98
C LEU A 344 -13.96 13.10 6.67
N GLN A 345 -14.52 12.47 5.63
CA GLN A 345 -15.95 12.54 5.33
C GLN A 345 -16.84 11.92 6.41
N ARG A 346 -16.28 11.07 7.30
CA ARG A 346 -17.00 10.37 8.37
C ARG A 346 -18.28 9.68 7.90
N ALA A 347 -18.26 9.18 6.66
CA ALA A 347 -19.34 8.38 6.08
C ALA A 347 -19.52 7.08 6.88
N ASN A 348 -20.69 6.46 6.82
CA ASN A 348 -20.95 5.18 7.50
C ASN A 348 -20.75 3.97 6.58
N LEU A 349 -20.56 4.18 5.26
CA LEU A 349 -20.12 3.19 4.29
C LEU A 349 -18.89 3.69 3.52
N LEU A 350 -17.76 3.01 3.67
CA LEU A 350 -16.56 3.25 2.89
C LEU A 350 -16.48 2.23 1.75
N ILE A 351 -16.28 2.72 0.54
CA ILE A 351 -16.02 1.90 -0.66
C ILE A 351 -14.60 2.19 -1.10
N LEU A 352 -13.73 1.16 -1.14
CA LEU A 352 -12.31 1.29 -1.40
C LEU A 352 -11.92 0.43 -2.61
N ASP A 353 -11.45 1.06 -3.68
CA ASP A 353 -10.96 0.39 -4.89
C ASP A 353 -9.43 0.41 -4.93
N GLU A 354 -8.79 -0.73 -4.62
CA GLU A 354 -7.34 -0.92 -4.55
C GLU A 354 -6.61 0.16 -3.71
N PRO A 355 -6.97 0.35 -2.43
CA PRO A 355 -6.47 1.47 -1.62
C PRO A 355 -4.99 1.39 -1.27
N THR A 356 -4.35 0.26 -1.49
CA THR A 356 -2.93 0.01 -1.19
C THR A 356 -2.01 0.23 -2.38
N ASN A 357 -2.56 0.43 -3.58
CA ASN A 357 -1.75 0.72 -4.76
C ASN A 357 -0.90 1.98 -4.53
N HIS A 358 0.35 1.92 -4.93
CA HIS A 358 1.34 2.98 -4.77
C HIS A 358 1.77 3.30 -3.31
N LEU A 359 1.32 2.52 -2.33
CA LEU A 359 1.73 2.69 -0.93
C LEU A 359 2.84 1.70 -0.57
N ASP A 360 3.90 2.21 0.06
CA ASP A 360 4.95 1.36 0.64
C ASP A 360 4.41 0.53 1.81
N PRO A 361 5.03 -0.64 2.14
CA PRO A 361 4.52 -1.55 3.17
C PRO A 361 4.39 -0.93 4.57
N GLU A 362 5.26 0.03 4.93
CA GLU A 362 5.16 0.74 6.21
C GLU A 362 3.91 1.62 6.24
N THR A 363 3.68 2.37 5.16
CA THR A 363 2.49 3.20 4.98
C THR A 363 1.22 2.34 4.96
N GLN A 364 1.23 1.20 4.26
CA GLN A 364 0.10 0.25 4.27
C GLN A 364 -0.24 -0.20 5.69
N SER A 365 0.78 -0.52 6.52
CA SER A 365 0.60 -0.92 7.93
C SER A 365 -0.09 0.17 8.76
N ILE A 366 0.35 1.40 8.59
CA ILE A 366 -0.18 2.53 9.34
C ILE A 366 -1.62 2.81 8.93
N ILE A 367 -1.89 2.82 7.63
CA ILE A 367 -3.21 3.09 7.06
C ILE A 367 -4.20 1.95 7.36
N GLY A 368 -3.79 0.69 7.19
CA GLY A 368 -4.59 -0.48 7.56
C GLY A 368 -5.05 -0.43 9.02
N GLY A 369 -4.12 -0.07 9.92
CA GLY A 369 -4.47 0.14 11.35
C GLY A 369 -5.49 1.26 11.58
N ASN A 370 -5.52 2.31 10.76
CA ASN A 370 -6.55 3.34 10.83
C ASN A 370 -7.91 2.81 10.39
N PHE A 371 -7.97 2.03 9.30
CA PHE A 371 -9.23 1.42 8.83
C PHE A 371 -9.75 0.35 9.79
N HIS A 372 -8.88 -0.36 10.51
CA HIS A 372 -9.30 -1.31 11.55
C HIS A 372 -10.13 -0.62 12.65
N LEU A 373 -9.76 0.61 13.01
CA LEU A 373 -10.44 1.41 14.04
C LEU A 373 -11.73 2.07 13.54
N PHE A 374 -12.03 2.00 12.26
CA PHE A 374 -13.26 2.58 11.72
C PHE A 374 -14.49 1.78 12.16
N GLU A 375 -15.50 2.45 12.74
CA GLU A 375 -16.69 1.83 13.31
C GLU A 375 -17.85 1.66 12.32
N GLY A 376 -17.70 2.08 11.06
CA GLY A 376 -18.70 1.92 9.99
C GLY A 376 -18.51 0.65 9.17
N THR A 377 -19.22 0.57 8.06
CA THR A 377 -19.17 -0.52 7.07
C THR A 377 -18.06 -0.25 6.06
N ILE A 378 -17.32 -1.29 5.65
CA ILE A 378 -16.29 -1.18 4.60
C ILE A 378 -16.60 -2.18 3.50
N MET A 379 -16.60 -1.73 2.26
CA MET A 379 -16.56 -2.54 1.05
C MET A 379 -15.23 -2.28 0.35
N VAL A 380 -14.44 -3.32 0.09
CA VAL A 380 -13.09 -3.18 -0.45
C VAL A 380 -12.83 -4.13 -1.61
N VAL A 381 -12.15 -3.62 -2.63
CA VAL A 381 -11.43 -4.39 -3.64
C VAL A 381 -9.95 -4.21 -3.32
N SER A 382 -9.22 -5.30 -3.13
CA SER A 382 -7.77 -5.22 -2.91
C SER A 382 -7.10 -6.51 -3.37
N HIS A 383 -5.88 -6.39 -3.88
CA HIS A 383 -4.98 -7.50 -4.20
C HIS A 383 -3.91 -7.72 -3.10
N ASN A 384 -4.01 -7.00 -1.98
CA ASN A 384 -3.06 -7.08 -0.87
C ASN A 384 -3.66 -7.88 0.30
N PRO A 385 -3.26 -9.16 0.50
CA PRO A 385 -3.81 -10.02 1.54
C PRO A 385 -3.56 -9.46 2.94
N TRP A 386 -2.38 -8.90 3.16
CA TRP A 386 -2.01 -8.33 4.45
C TRP A 386 -2.90 -7.13 4.83
N PHE A 387 -3.22 -6.26 3.87
CA PHE A 387 -4.16 -5.14 4.11
C PHE A 387 -5.57 -5.65 4.42
N VAL A 388 -6.03 -6.67 3.69
CA VAL A 388 -7.34 -7.32 3.90
C VAL A 388 -7.45 -7.89 5.33
N GLU A 389 -6.41 -8.56 5.82
CA GLU A 389 -6.34 -9.04 7.21
C GLU A 389 -6.36 -7.89 8.22
N GLN A 390 -5.61 -6.81 7.96
CA GLN A 390 -5.52 -5.65 8.84
C GLN A 390 -6.87 -4.95 9.04
N ILE A 391 -7.69 -4.83 8.01
CA ILE A 391 -9.02 -4.20 8.11
C ILE A 391 -10.07 -5.13 8.74
N GLY A 392 -9.77 -6.41 8.89
CA GLY A 392 -10.64 -7.40 9.55
C GLY A 392 -11.85 -7.80 8.70
N VAL A 393 -11.62 -8.16 7.42
CA VAL A 393 -12.67 -8.66 6.53
C VAL A 393 -13.40 -9.86 7.14
N ASN A 394 -14.73 -9.92 7.00
CA ASN A 394 -15.56 -11.00 7.52
C ASN A 394 -16.40 -11.71 6.44
N ARG A 395 -16.69 -11.04 5.29
CA ARG A 395 -17.41 -11.64 4.17
C ARG A 395 -16.77 -11.31 2.83
N VAL A 396 -16.89 -12.22 1.88
CA VAL A 396 -16.24 -12.14 0.56
C VAL A 396 -17.24 -12.43 -0.55
N LEU A 397 -17.30 -11.54 -1.55
CA LEU A 397 -18.00 -11.74 -2.82
C LEU A 397 -17.00 -12.18 -3.88
N ILE A 398 -17.27 -13.31 -4.49
CA ILE A 398 -16.45 -13.90 -5.55
C ILE A 398 -17.05 -13.58 -6.91
N LEU A 399 -16.34 -12.82 -7.73
CA LEU A 399 -16.74 -12.52 -9.11
C LEU A 399 -15.98 -13.41 -10.11
N PRO A 400 -16.60 -13.78 -11.25
CA PRO A 400 -17.94 -13.40 -11.71
C PRO A 400 -19.08 -14.26 -11.16
N SER A 401 -18.81 -15.29 -10.34
CA SER A 401 -19.81 -16.26 -9.87
C SER A 401 -20.94 -15.66 -9.03
N GLY A 402 -20.74 -14.48 -8.43
CA GLY A 402 -21.68 -13.86 -7.51
C GLY A 402 -21.82 -14.58 -6.15
N ARG A 403 -20.95 -15.55 -5.87
CA ARG A 403 -20.99 -16.33 -4.63
C ARG A 403 -20.51 -15.48 -3.45
N ILE A 404 -21.25 -15.56 -2.34
CA ILE A 404 -20.84 -14.92 -1.08
C ILE A 404 -20.44 -16.03 -0.11
N VAL A 405 -19.29 -15.84 0.54
CA VAL A 405 -18.75 -16.76 1.52
C VAL A 405 -18.23 -15.98 2.72
N ASP A 406 -18.17 -16.64 3.87
CA ASP A 406 -17.47 -16.09 5.02
C ASP A 406 -15.97 -16.07 4.75
N TYR A 407 -15.29 -15.08 5.34
CA TYR A 407 -13.86 -14.95 5.22
C TYR A 407 -13.16 -16.15 5.86
N SER A 408 -12.19 -16.73 5.14
CA SER A 408 -11.24 -17.68 5.68
C SER A 408 -9.85 -17.37 5.14
N ARG A 409 -8.81 -17.73 5.89
CA ARG A 409 -7.42 -17.57 5.45
C ARG A 409 -7.13 -18.43 4.20
N GLU A 410 -7.65 -19.64 4.14
CA GLU A 410 -7.53 -20.54 2.99
C GLU A 410 -8.09 -19.92 1.70
N LEU A 411 -9.21 -19.18 1.82
CA LEU A 411 -9.81 -18.47 0.70
C LEU A 411 -8.86 -17.38 0.18
N LEU A 412 -8.21 -16.62 1.06
CA LEU A 412 -7.22 -15.63 0.67
C LEU A 412 -6.01 -16.29 0.00
N GLU A 413 -5.47 -17.36 0.60
CA GLU A 413 -4.35 -18.11 0.04
C GLU A 413 -4.65 -18.58 -1.38
N TYR A 414 -5.86 -19.09 -1.64
CA TYR A 414 -6.30 -19.48 -2.97
C TYR A 414 -6.36 -18.31 -3.95
N TYR A 415 -7.00 -17.18 -3.56
CA TYR A 415 -7.19 -16.04 -4.47
C TYR A 415 -5.95 -15.15 -4.65
N TYR A 416 -5.00 -15.20 -3.72
CA TYR A 416 -3.76 -14.42 -3.79
C TYR A 416 -2.53 -15.27 -4.12
N GLY A 417 -2.68 -16.59 -4.38
CA GLY A 417 -1.58 -17.48 -4.70
C GLY A 417 -0.56 -17.61 -3.57
N LEU A 418 -1.01 -17.62 -2.31
CA LEU A 418 -0.16 -17.84 -1.15
C LEU A 418 -0.08 -19.33 -0.89
N ASN A 419 1.09 -19.95 -1.07
CA ASN A 419 1.28 -21.35 -0.73
C ASN A 419 1.26 -21.55 0.78
N SER A 420 0.46 -22.52 1.25
CA SER A 420 0.22 -22.85 2.66
C SER A 420 1.39 -23.54 3.38
N GLU A 421 2.58 -23.63 2.79
CA GLU A 421 3.69 -24.42 3.32
C GLU A 421 4.73 -23.66 4.19
N GLU A 422 4.55 -22.37 4.48
CA GLU A 422 5.55 -21.59 5.24
C GLU A 422 5.09 -21.09 6.63
N GLU A 423 4.16 -21.77 7.30
CA GLU A 423 3.91 -21.55 8.73
C GLU A 423 3.78 -22.88 9.50
N LEU A 424 4.92 -23.48 9.81
CA LEU A 424 5.11 -24.37 10.96
C LEU A 424 6.43 -24.04 11.67
#